data_3b8f1e8ca4a8ee9b2edc2074615fc0f7
#
_entry.id   3b8f1e8ca4a8ee9b2edc2074615fc0f7
#
_cell.length_a   1.000
_cell.length_b   1.000
_cell.length_c   1.000
_cell.angle_alpha   90.00
_cell.angle_beta   90.00
_cell.angle_gamma   90.00
#
_symmetry.space_group_name_H-M   'P 1'
#
loop_
_entity.id
_entity.type
_entity.pdbx_description
1 polymer ?
#
loop_
_entity_poly.entity_id
_entity_poly.type
_entity_poly.pdbx_seq_one_letter_code
_entity_poly.pdbx_strand_id
1 'polypeptide(L)'
;MGPPPERVTNDDNELTATLRPTQSRRPPKISRFFPQPLTDPSSCLPFQPISAQTFGLVQEQLAQDPFRLLIATIFLNRTRGHVALPVLFHVFECYPSIAAFATADPTELTELIRCLGFQHQRAKKCIALAQTWLACPPARGCRYRKLHYPNTNDGRDVRPDECLDDEDERVGWEIAHLPGVGAYSLDSWRIFCRDELRGVCKGKTTVASEDGRERGEGAANDSEEEAEFVPEWKKVLPKDKELRAYLTWMWLKEGYVWDWLTGEKTVAGEKVMRAAQRGGIAREVRDGNWMLETSPMKKAVNGFTMDG
;
A
#
# COMPACT_ATOMS: atom_id res chain seq x y z
N MET A 1 -64.55 -31.85 42.37
CA MET A 1 -63.60 -30.76 42.09
C MET A 1 -62.33 -31.06 42.88
N GLY A 2 -61.35 -31.65 42.21
CA GLY A 2 -60.02 -31.94 42.81
C GLY A 2 -58.99 -30.96 42.27
N PRO A 3 -57.95 -30.66 43.01
CA PRO A 3 -56.92 -29.67 42.58
C PRO A 3 -56.03 -30.23 41.50
N PRO A 4 -55.40 -29.35 40.69
CA PRO A 4 -54.52 -29.74 39.62
C PRO A 4 -53.14 -30.19 40.09
N PRO A 5 -52.41 -31.03 39.35
CA PRO A 5 -51.13 -31.57 39.75
C PRO A 5 -49.99 -30.56 39.63
N GLU A 6 -49.11 -30.62 40.60
CA GLU A 6 -47.84 -29.82 40.68
C GLU A 6 -46.90 -30.17 39.53
N ARG A 7 -46.28 -29.14 38.98
CA ARG A 7 -45.23 -29.22 37.96
C ARG A 7 -43.87 -29.42 38.67
N VAL A 8 -43.28 -30.58 38.49
CA VAL A 8 -41.90 -30.86 38.89
C VAL A 8 -40.95 -30.16 37.90
N THR A 9 -40.18 -29.24 38.38
CA THR A 9 -39.05 -28.65 37.66
C THR A 9 -37.82 -29.57 37.84
N ASN A 10 -37.38 -30.19 36.73
CA ASN A 10 -36.05 -30.78 36.65
C ASN A 10 -35.13 -29.75 36.01
N ASP A 11 -34.39 -29.04 36.84
CA ASP A 11 -33.11 -28.41 36.48
C ASP A 11 -32.04 -29.48 36.64
N ASP A 12 -31.43 -29.88 35.53
CA ASP A 12 -30.07 -30.43 35.44
C ASP A 12 -29.84 -30.77 33.95
N ASN A 13 -29.41 -29.79 33.20
CA ASN A 13 -28.84 -30.03 31.86
C ASN A 13 -27.48 -29.36 31.77
N GLU A 14 -26.48 -30.02 32.34
CA GLU A 14 -25.07 -29.73 32.17
C GLU A 14 -24.71 -29.88 30.68
N LEU A 15 -24.59 -28.75 29.98
CA LEU A 15 -24.07 -28.69 28.62
C LEU A 15 -22.55 -28.98 28.64
N THR A 16 -22.18 -30.24 28.56
CA THR A 16 -20.82 -30.65 28.17
C THR A 16 -20.58 -30.26 26.73
N ALA A 17 -19.95 -29.12 26.54
CA ALA A 17 -19.43 -28.71 25.25
C ALA A 17 -18.27 -29.64 24.85
N THR A 18 -18.58 -30.62 24.01
CA THR A 18 -17.59 -31.49 23.37
C THR A 18 -16.72 -30.64 22.44
N LEU A 19 -15.54 -30.28 22.93
CA LEU A 19 -14.48 -29.69 22.09
C LEU A 19 -14.12 -30.69 20.99
N ARG A 20 -14.50 -30.41 19.75
CA ARG A 20 -14.02 -31.15 18.58
C ARG A 20 -12.51 -30.99 18.52
N PRO A 21 -11.73 -32.07 18.44
CA PRO A 21 -10.29 -31.97 18.29
C PRO A 21 -9.99 -31.26 16.97
N THR A 22 -9.28 -30.13 17.03
CA THR A 22 -8.69 -29.45 15.89
C THR A 22 -7.80 -30.46 15.18
N GLN A 23 -8.18 -30.85 13.95
CA GLN A 23 -7.34 -31.67 13.10
C GLN A 23 -5.99 -30.98 12.93
N SER A 24 -4.96 -31.53 13.55
CA SER A 24 -3.59 -31.11 13.32
C SER A 24 -3.30 -31.26 11.82
N ARG A 25 -3.05 -30.14 11.14
CA ARG A 25 -2.59 -30.15 9.76
C ARG A 25 -1.29 -30.97 9.71
N ARG A 26 -1.34 -32.14 9.06
CA ARG A 26 -0.14 -32.92 8.80
C ARG A 26 0.90 -32.03 8.12
N PRO A 27 2.15 -31.99 8.58
CA PRO A 27 3.20 -31.24 7.90
C PRO A 27 3.28 -31.70 6.43
N PRO A 28 3.53 -30.78 5.49
CA PRO A 28 3.64 -31.14 4.07
C PRO A 28 4.72 -32.21 3.90
N LYS A 29 4.42 -33.26 3.13
CA LYS A 29 5.37 -34.30 2.79
C LYS A 29 6.51 -33.71 1.97
N ILE A 30 7.70 -33.60 2.56
CA ILE A 30 8.91 -33.14 1.88
C ILE A 30 9.42 -34.27 1.01
N SER A 31 9.57 -34.03 -0.30
CA SER A 31 10.17 -35.00 -1.21
C SER A 31 11.65 -35.18 -0.90
N ARG A 32 12.09 -36.44 -0.82
CA ARG A 32 13.50 -36.82 -0.58
C ARG A 32 14.44 -36.40 -1.72
N PHE A 33 13.88 -36.17 -2.91
CA PHE A 33 14.63 -35.89 -4.14
C PHE A 33 14.68 -34.43 -4.55
N PHE A 34 13.85 -33.58 -3.92
CA PHE A 34 13.83 -32.15 -4.16
C PHE A 34 13.99 -31.44 -2.82
N PRO A 35 15.22 -31.09 -2.41
CA PRO A 35 15.39 -30.24 -1.25
C PRO A 35 14.60 -28.96 -1.49
N GLN A 36 13.74 -28.61 -0.55
CA GLN A 36 13.02 -27.34 -0.63
C GLN A 36 14.04 -26.21 -0.73
N PRO A 37 13.82 -25.22 -1.61
CA PRO A 37 14.64 -24.02 -1.60
C PRO A 37 14.60 -23.47 -0.16
N LEU A 38 15.77 -23.11 0.36
CA LEU A 38 15.95 -22.60 1.73
C LEU A 38 15.07 -21.39 2.04
N THR A 39 14.48 -20.77 1.01
CA THR A 39 13.56 -19.66 1.08
C THR A 39 12.53 -19.75 -0.03
N ASP A 40 11.27 -19.44 0.28
CA ASP A 40 10.22 -19.26 -0.72
C ASP A 40 10.63 -18.10 -1.64
N PRO A 41 10.75 -18.31 -2.97
CA PRO A 41 11.07 -17.23 -3.92
C PRO A 41 10.11 -16.04 -3.83
N SER A 42 8.88 -16.26 -3.37
CA SER A 42 7.90 -15.19 -3.14
C SER A 42 8.23 -14.29 -1.94
N SER A 43 9.11 -14.74 -1.06
CA SER A 43 9.59 -14.00 0.11
C SER A 43 10.92 -13.28 -0.13
N CYS A 44 11.37 -13.16 -1.38
CA CYS A 44 12.58 -12.45 -1.76
C CYS A 44 12.23 -11.38 -2.80
N LEU A 45 12.79 -10.19 -2.65
CA LEU A 45 12.67 -9.09 -3.62
C LEU A 45 14.04 -8.52 -3.97
N PRO A 46 14.25 -8.11 -5.24
CA PRO A 46 15.39 -7.26 -5.59
C PRO A 46 15.35 -5.99 -4.74
N PHE A 47 16.48 -5.59 -4.20
CA PHE A 47 16.61 -4.41 -3.37
C PHE A 47 17.63 -3.48 -4.00
N GLN A 48 17.17 -2.33 -4.45
CA GLN A 48 18.02 -1.36 -5.13
C GLN A 48 19.05 -0.74 -4.15
N PRO A 49 20.24 -0.37 -4.62
CA PRO A 49 21.14 0.45 -3.82
C PRO A 49 20.42 1.70 -3.29
N ILE A 50 20.69 2.10 -2.06
CA ILE A 50 20.06 3.31 -1.52
C ILE A 50 20.48 4.60 -2.25
N SER A 51 21.55 4.58 -3.04
CA SER A 51 21.92 5.65 -3.96
C SER A 51 21.05 5.72 -5.22
N ALA A 52 20.27 4.67 -5.53
CA ALA A 52 19.38 4.69 -6.68
C ALA A 52 18.27 5.75 -6.49
N GLN A 53 17.83 6.32 -7.61
CA GLN A 53 16.75 7.31 -7.59
C GLN A 53 15.39 6.67 -7.33
N THR A 54 15.18 5.44 -7.83
CA THR A 54 13.93 4.70 -7.72
C THR A 54 14.18 3.30 -7.17
N PHE A 55 13.20 2.77 -6.47
CA PHE A 55 13.17 1.37 -6.01
C PHE A 55 12.72 0.42 -7.13
N GLY A 56 11.85 0.90 -8.02
CA GLY A 56 11.34 0.16 -9.17
C GLY A 56 9.87 -0.24 -9.07
N LEU A 57 9.11 0.36 -8.18
CA LEU A 57 7.65 0.19 -8.16
C LEU A 57 7.00 1.00 -9.27
N VAL A 58 5.93 0.44 -9.87
CA VAL A 58 5.14 1.18 -10.86
C VAL A 58 4.49 2.43 -10.27
N GLN A 59 4.19 2.43 -8.97
CA GLN A 59 3.65 3.59 -8.27
C GLN A 59 4.58 4.81 -8.32
N GLU A 60 5.91 4.59 -8.32
CA GLU A 60 6.88 5.68 -8.48
C GLU A 60 6.76 6.34 -9.86
N GLN A 61 6.48 5.54 -10.91
CA GLN A 61 6.28 6.04 -12.27
C GLN A 61 4.95 6.80 -12.42
N LEU A 62 3.95 6.43 -11.63
CA LEU A 62 2.59 6.96 -11.68
C LEU A 62 2.32 8.02 -10.60
N ALA A 63 3.32 8.41 -9.81
CA ALA A 63 3.16 9.35 -8.71
C ALA A 63 2.57 10.71 -9.14
N GLN A 64 2.88 11.15 -10.36
CA GLN A 64 2.39 12.41 -10.95
C GLN A 64 1.02 12.26 -11.64
N ASP A 65 0.48 11.04 -11.75
CA ASP A 65 -0.86 10.77 -12.29
C ASP A 65 -1.66 9.93 -11.26
N PRO A 66 -2.27 10.59 -10.28
CA PRO A 66 -2.97 9.91 -9.19
C PRO A 66 -4.12 9.02 -9.66
N PHE A 67 -4.80 9.37 -10.76
CA PHE A 67 -5.85 8.55 -11.33
C PHE A 67 -5.28 7.22 -11.85
N ARG A 68 -4.23 7.27 -12.67
CA ARG A 68 -3.56 6.08 -13.19
C ARG A 68 -2.94 5.24 -12.07
N LEU A 69 -2.42 5.88 -11.02
CA LEU A 69 -1.94 5.16 -9.84
C LEU A 69 -3.07 4.34 -9.19
N LEU A 70 -4.26 4.89 -9.02
CA LEU A 70 -5.40 4.16 -8.44
C LEU A 70 -5.88 3.03 -9.36
N ILE A 71 -5.93 3.23 -10.68
CA ILE A 71 -6.20 2.15 -11.63
C ILE A 71 -5.16 1.02 -11.47
N ALA A 72 -3.86 1.36 -11.38
CA ALA A 72 -2.81 0.37 -11.18
C ALA A 72 -3.02 -0.46 -9.90
N THR A 73 -3.48 0.15 -8.80
CA THR A 73 -3.78 -0.59 -7.57
C THR A 73 -4.93 -1.59 -7.73
N ILE A 74 -5.92 -1.31 -8.60
CA ILE A 74 -6.99 -2.26 -8.93
C ILE A 74 -6.43 -3.45 -9.71
N PHE A 75 -5.48 -3.23 -10.62
CA PHE A 75 -4.86 -4.27 -11.44
C PHE A 75 -3.90 -5.14 -10.63
N LEU A 76 -3.10 -4.55 -9.76
CA LEU A 76 -2.11 -5.24 -8.94
C LEU A 76 -2.71 -6.00 -7.76
N ASN A 77 -3.93 -5.64 -7.33
CA ASN A 77 -4.57 -6.31 -6.20
C ASN A 77 -4.69 -7.83 -6.46
N ARG A 78 -3.96 -8.64 -5.70
CA ARG A 78 -3.87 -10.11 -5.82
C ARG A 78 -3.36 -10.61 -7.18
N THR A 79 -2.66 -9.77 -7.94
CA THR A 79 -2.06 -10.15 -9.23
C THR A 79 -0.58 -9.77 -9.22
N ARG A 80 0.28 -10.69 -9.68
CA ARG A 80 1.72 -10.44 -9.74
C ARG A 80 2.02 -9.33 -10.75
N GLY A 81 2.96 -8.43 -10.41
CA GLY A 81 3.31 -7.28 -11.24
C GLY A 81 3.67 -7.65 -12.68
N HIS A 82 4.47 -8.70 -12.91
CA HIS A 82 4.87 -9.12 -14.25
C HIS A 82 3.70 -9.56 -15.15
N VAL A 83 2.57 -9.95 -14.56
CA VAL A 83 1.33 -10.27 -15.30
C VAL A 83 0.47 -9.02 -15.49
N ALA A 84 0.36 -8.21 -14.43
CA ALA A 84 -0.56 -7.06 -14.42
C ALA A 84 -0.03 -5.88 -15.23
N LEU A 85 1.28 -5.57 -15.16
CA LEU A 85 1.82 -4.34 -15.75
C LEU A 85 1.73 -4.25 -17.27
N PRO A 86 2.04 -5.31 -18.06
CA PRO A 86 1.86 -5.24 -19.51
C PRO A 86 0.41 -4.94 -19.91
N VAL A 87 -0.55 -5.55 -19.21
CA VAL A 87 -1.98 -5.32 -19.46
C VAL A 87 -2.40 -3.93 -19.04
N LEU A 88 -1.90 -3.45 -17.90
CA LEU A 88 -2.17 -2.10 -17.39
C LEU A 88 -1.74 -1.04 -18.38
N PHE A 89 -0.50 -1.11 -18.88
CA PHE A 89 0.00 -0.12 -19.84
C PHE A 89 -0.75 -0.18 -21.19
N HIS A 90 -1.08 -1.37 -21.65
CA HIS A 90 -1.93 -1.53 -22.83
C HIS A 90 -3.32 -0.90 -22.65
N VAL A 91 -3.94 -1.08 -21.49
CA VAL A 91 -5.22 -0.43 -21.17
C VAL A 91 -5.07 1.10 -21.13
N PHE A 92 -3.94 1.64 -20.64
CA PHE A 92 -3.69 3.08 -20.68
C PHE A 92 -3.49 3.63 -22.10
N GLU A 93 -3.02 2.81 -23.04
CA GLU A 93 -2.96 3.16 -24.47
C GLU A 93 -4.38 3.20 -25.07
N CYS A 94 -5.22 2.20 -24.77
CA CYS A 94 -6.61 2.15 -25.25
C CYS A 94 -7.49 3.26 -24.63
N TYR A 95 -7.27 3.57 -23.36
CA TYR A 95 -8.02 4.58 -22.60
C TYR A 95 -7.07 5.64 -22.03
N PRO A 96 -6.63 6.61 -22.86
CA PRO A 96 -5.58 7.54 -22.46
C PRO A 96 -6.02 8.59 -21.43
N SER A 97 -7.32 8.80 -21.24
CA SER A 97 -7.88 9.82 -20.35
C SER A 97 -8.91 9.28 -19.38
N ILE A 98 -9.21 10.01 -18.31
CA ILE A 98 -10.26 9.68 -17.33
C ILE A 98 -11.62 9.60 -18.04
N ALA A 99 -11.89 10.51 -18.99
CA ALA A 99 -13.13 10.51 -19.77
C ALA A 99 -13.26 9.24 -20.63
N ALA A 100 -12.15 8.79 -21.24
CA ALA A 100 -12.15 7.54 -22.00
C ALA A 100 -12.47 6.32 -21.10
N PHE A 101 -11.91 6.26 -19.88
CA PHE A 101 -12.29 5.22 -18.92
C PHE A 101 -13.75 5.32 -18.46
N ALA A 102 -14.27 6.52 -18.24
CA ALA A 102 -15.63 6.74 -17.77
C ALA A 102 -16.69 6.31 -18.80
N THR A 103 -16.35 6.35 -20.08
CA THR A 103 -17.22 5.97 -21.22
C THR A 103 -16.85 4.61 -21.83
N ALA A 104 -15.89 3.89 -21.25
CA ALA A 104 -15.44 2.60 -21.75
C ALA A 104 -16.57 1.57 -21.79
N ASP A 105 -16.62 0.77 -22.88
CA ASP A 105 -17.53 -0.37 -22.93
C ASP A 105 -17.07 -1.43 -21.91
N PRO A 106 -17.97 -1.85 -20.99
CA PRO A 106 -17.63 -2.84 -19.98
C PRO A 106 -17.19 -4.18 -20.56
N THR A 107 -17.70 -4.57 -21.72
CA THR A 107 -17.38 -5.84 -22.37
C THR A 107 -15.98 -5.79 -22.97
N GLU A 108 -15.66 -4.72 -23.70
CA GLU A 108 -14.32 -4.51 -24.29
C GLU A 108 -13.25 -4.44 -23.21
N LEU A 109 -13.45 -3.63 -22.19
CA LEU A 109 -12.51 -3.53 -21.07
C LEU A 109 -12.35 -4.86 -20.34
N THR A 110 -13.42 -5.63 -20.15
CA THR A 110 -13.37 -6.97 -19.53
C THR A 110 -12.51 -7.93 -20.36
N GLU A 111 -12.64 -7.92 -21.70
CA GLU A 111 -11.83 -8.78 -22.58
C GLU A 111 -10.34 -8.40 -22.53
N LEU A 112 -10.01 -7.09 -22.55
CA LEU A 112 -8.63 -6.62 -22.44
C LEU A 112 -7.93 -7.11 -21.17
N ILE A 113 -8.66 -7.17 -20.04
CA ILE A 113 -8.09 -7.53 -18.73
C ILE A 113 -8.37 -8.98 -18.32
N ARG A 114 -8.85 -9.83 -19.24
CA ARG A 114 -9.28 -11.21 -18.97
C ARG A 114 -8.24 -12.06 -18.26
N CYS A 115 -6.97 -11.90 -18.63
CA CYS A 115 -5.86 -12.68 -18.06
C CYS A 115 -5.57 -12.36 -16.58
N LEU A 116 -6.09 -11.26 -16.03
CA LEU A 116 -5.84 -10.86 -14.64
C LEU A 116 -6.74 -11.59 -13.63
N GLY A 117 -7.82 -12.24 -14.09
CA GLY A 117 -8.89 -12.73 -13.21
C GLY A 117 -9.74 -11.61 -12.60
N PHE A 118 -10.91 -11.96 -12.08
CA PHE A 118 -11.91 -10.98 -11.58
C PHE A 118 -12.21 -9.84 -12.57
N GLN A 119 -12.06 -10.11 -13.87
CA GLN A 119 -12.09 -9.12 -14.94
C GLN A 119 -13.38 -8.27 -14.94
N HIS A 120 -14.55 -8.87 -14.77
CA HIS A 120 -15.83 -8.12 -14.71
C HIS A 120 -15.88 -7.14 -13.53
N GLN A 121 -15.40 -7.57 -12.37
CA GLN A 121 -15.38 -6.70 -11.19
C GLN A 121 -14.34 -5.59 -11.33
N ARG A 122 -13.17 -5.88 -11.92
CA ARG A 122 -12.13 -4.87 -12.16
C ARG A 122 -12.59 -3.84 -13.19
N ALA A 123 -13.14 -4.27 -14.33
CA ALA A 123 -13.69 -3.36 -15.35
C ALA A 123 -14.75 -2.44 -14.76
N LYS A 124 -15.74 -3.00 -14.05
CA LYS A 124 -16.75 -2.21 -13.34
C LYS A 124 -16.17 -1.19 -12.38
N LYS A 125 -15.14 -1.57 -11.59
CA LYS A 125 -14.50 -0.67 -10.64
C LYS A 125 -13.72 0.45 -11.36
N CYS A 126 -13.01 0.15 -12.45
CA CYS A 126 -12.26 1.14 -13.20
C CYS A 126 -13.20 2.19 -13.83
N ILE A 127 -14.29 1.74 -14.46
CA ILE A 127 -15.29 2.63 -15.07
C ILE A 127 -15.96 3.49 -13.97
N ALA A 128 -16.43 2.87 -12.90
CA ALA A 128 -17.07 3.59 -11.80
C ALA A 128 -16.12 4.57 -11.10
N LEU A 129 -14.83 4.20 -10.93
CA LEU A 129 -13.82 5.10 -10.39
C LEU A 129 -13.65 6.33 -11.29
N ALA A 130 -13.55 6.13 -12.61
CA ALA A 130 -13.43 7.22 -13.57
C ALA A 130 -14.65 8.15 -13.56
N GLN A 131 -15.85 7.59 -13.56
CA GLN A 131 -17.10 8.35 -13.47
C GLN A 131 -17.20 9.17 -12.19
N THR A 132 -16.86 8.55 -11.06
CA THR A 132 -16.87 9.25 -9.76
C THR A 132 -15.78 10.32 -9.71
N TRP A 133 -14.61 10.06 -10.29
CA TRP A 133 -13.52 11.05 -10.36
C TRP A 133 -13.93 12.28 -11.15
N LEU A 134 -14.61 12.13 -12.29
CA LEU A 134 -15.11 13.26 -13.07
C LEU A 134 -16.19 14.06 -12.35
N ALA A 135 -17.03 13.39 -11.56
CA ALA A 135 -18.11 14.04 -10.81
C ALA A 135 -17.60 14.69 -9.52
N CYS A 136 -16.66 14.04 -8.81
CA CYS A 136 -16.13 14.47 -7.52
C CYS A 136 -14.66 14.05 -7.43
N PRO A 137 -13.73 14.83 -8.01
CA PRO A 137 -12.31 14.54 -7.93
C PRO A 137 -11.78 14.68 -6.50
N PRO A 138 -10.72 13.94 -6.13
CA PRO A 138 -10.04 14.17 -4.86
C PRO A 138 -9.57 15.61 -4.74
N ALA A 139 -9.87 16.25 -3.61
CA ALA A 139 -9.54 17.63 -3.35
C ALA A 139 -8.97 17.80 -1.93
N ARG A 140 -8.07 18.77 -1.77
CA ARG A 140 -7.63 19.21 -0.45
C ARG A 140 -8.85 19.72 0.35
N GLY A 141 -8.90 19.41 1.64
CA GLY A 141 -9.98 19.83 2.51
C GLY A 141 -11.30 19.08 2.30
N CYS A 142 -11.27 17.96 1.56
CA CYS A 142 -12.44 17.11 1.39
C CYS A 142 -12.06 15.65 1.60
N ARG A 143 -12.32 15.12 2.81
CA ARG A 143 -11.94 13.77 3.23
C ARG A 143 -13.17 12.95 3.55
N TYR A 144 -13.16 11.69 3.14
CA TYR A 144 -14.27 10.75 3.30
C TYR A 144 -13.83 9.59 4.20
N ARG A 145 -14.78 8.94 4.83
CA ARG A 145 -14.51 7.80 5.71
C ARG A 145 -14.00 6.57 4.94
N LYS A 146 -13.09 5.86 5.59
CA LYS A 146 -12.79 4.46 5.28
C LYS A 146 -12.86 3.65 6.55
N LEU A 147 -13.81 2.72 6.63
CA LEU A 147 -13.97 1.88 7.81
C LEU A 147 -12.73 1.00 8.03
N HIS A 148 -12.27 0.97 9.27
CA HIS A 148 -11.15 0.13 9.72
C HIS A 148 -9.83 0.42 9.00
N TYR A 149 -9.60 1.69 8.62
CA TYR A 149 -8.34 2.13 8.02
C TYR A 149 -7.94 3.51 8.55
N PRO A 150 -6.65 3.69 8.95
CA PRO A 150 -5.58 2.68 8.99
C PRO A 150 -5.75 1.64 10.11
N ASN A 151 -6.42 1.99 11.21
CA ASN A 151 -6.58 1.12 12.38
C ASN A 151 -7.99 0.53 12.46
N THR A 152 -8.11 -0.54 13.25
CA THR A 152 -9.41 -1.13 13.59
C THR A 152 -10.27 -0.09 14.29
N ASN A 153 -11.51 0.09 13.82
CA ASN A 153 -12.53 1.04 14.26
C ASN A 153 -12.40 2.47 13.71
N ASP A 154 -11.33 2.86 13.04
CA ASP A 154 -11.25 4.17 12.39
C ASP A 154 -12.40 4.36 11.38
N GLY A 155 -12.89 5.60 11.26
CA GLY A 155 -13.96 5.99 10.36
C GLY A 155 -15.38 5.58 10.78
N ARG A 156 -15.57 5.00 11.98
CA ARG A 156 -16.92 4.66 12.48
C ARG A 156 -17.72 5.88 12.90
N ASP A 157 -17.05 6.92 13.30
CA ASP A 157 -17.55 8.21 13.76
C ASP A 157 -17.89 9.17 12.62
N VAL A 158 -17.65 8.76 11.37
CA VAL A 158 -17.93 9.54 10.16
C VAL A 158 -19.06 8.87 9.37
N ARG A 159 -20.03 9.63 8.86
CA ARG A 159 -21.13 9.11 8.03
C ARG A 159 -20.64 8.74 6.61
N PRO A 160 -21.37 7.87 5.87
CA PRO A 160 -20.95 7.40 4.55
C PRO A 160 -20.73 8.51 3.52
N ASP A 161 -21.56 9.53 3.56
CA ASP A 161 -21.68 10.65 2.64
C ASP A 161 -21.11 11.97 3.19
N GLU A 162 -20.56 11.91 4.41
CA GLU A 162 -19.99 13.07 5.07
C GLU A 162 -18.59 13.38 4.50
N CYS A 163 -18.38 14.65 4.14
CA CYS A 163 -17.09 15.19 3.77
C CYS A 163 -16.52 15.94 4.98
N LEU A 164 -15.31 15.55 5.41
CA LEU A 164 -14.55 16.20 6.48
C LEU A 164 -13.63 17.25 5.86
N ASP A 165 -13.58 18.43 6.45
CA ASP A 165 -12.63 19.48 6.09
C ASP A 165 -11.25 19.30 6.75
N ASP A 166 -10.33 20.23 6.54
CA ASP A 166 -8.97 20.16 7.10
C ASP A 166 -8.95 20.41 8.62
N GLU A 167 -9.97 21.06 9.19
CA GLU A 167 -10.08 21.37 10.62
C GLU A 167 -10.67 20.19 11.43
N ASP A 168 -11.32 19.24 10.75
CA ASP A 168 -11.91 18.08 11.41
C ASP A 168 -10.80 17.08 11.79
N GLU A 169 -10.70 16.73 13.07
CA GLU A 169 -9.68 15.80 13.58
C GLU A 169 -9.99 14.33 13.32
N ARG A 170 -11.22 13.99 12.91
CA ARG A 170 -11.62 12.62 12.60
C ARG A 170 -10.86 12.07 11.40
N VAL A 171 -10.70 10.75 11.37
CA VAL A 171 -9.95 10.04 10.31
C VAL A 171 -10.75 9.99 9.02
N GLY A 172 -10.23 10.62 7.97
CA GLY A 172 -10.80 10.63 6.63
C GLY A 172 -9.72 10.77 5.55
N TRP A 173 -10.07 10.37 4.32
CA TRP A 173 -9.13 10.28 3.20
C TRP A 173 -9.74 10.85 1.93
N GLU A 174 -8.97 11.61 1.19
CA GLU A 174 -9.42 12.35 0.00
C GLU A 174 -9.97 11.44 -1.11
N ILE A 175 -9.52 10.18 -1.16
CA ILE A 175 -9.91 9.18 -2.17
C ILE A 175 -10.87 8.11 -1.67
N ALA A 176 -11.30 8.14 -0.40
CA ALA A 176 -12.04 7.03 0.19
C ALA A 176 -13.47 6.85 -0.38
N HIS A 177 -14.03 7.89 -1.01
CA HIS A 177 -15.32 7.86 -1.70
C HIS A 177 -15.25 7.15 -3.07
N LEU A 178 -14.05 6.98 -3.63
CA LEU A 178 -13.88 6.41 -4.96
C LEU A 178 -14.13 4.90 -4.96
N PRO A 179 -14.89 4.37 -5.96
CA PRO A 179 -15.12 2.94 -6.10
C PRO A 179 -13.82 2.16 -6.32
N GLY A 180 -13.70 1.03 -5.64
CA GLY A 180 -12.51 0.16 -5.78
C GLY A 180 -11.34 0.51 -4.86
N VAL A 181 -11.36 1.67 -4.19
CA VAL A 181 -10.33 2.07 -3.24
C VAL A 181 -10.41 1.21 -1.97
N GLY A 182 -9.32 0.51 -1.68
CA GLY A 182 -9.10 -0.30 -0.49
C GLY A 182 -7.88 0.15 0.29
N ALA A 183 -7.48 -0.60 1.32
CA ALA A 183 -6.30 -0.28 2.13
C ALA A 183 -5.03 -0.14 1.27
N TYR A 184 -4.79 -1.07 0.35
CA TYR A 184 -3.66 -1.01 -0.57
C TYR A 184 -3.64 0.26 -1.44
N SER A 185 -4.80 0.69 -1.94
CA SER A 185 -4.91 1.93 -2.73
C SER A 185 -4.66 3.17 -1.86
N LEU A 186 -5.15 3.16 -0.62
CA LEU A 186 -4.91 4.23 0.35
C LEU A 186 -3.45 4.31 0.77
N ASP A 187 -2.81 3.17 1.06
CA ASP A 187 -1.38 3.14 1.37
C ASP A 187 -0.55 3.68 0.20
N SER A 188 -0.85 3.25 -1.04
CA SER A 188 -0.17 3.76 -2.24
C SER A 188 -0.41 5.26 -2.44
N TRP A 189 -1.65 5.73 -2.28
CA TRP A 189 -1.98 7.15 -2.36
C TRP A 189 -1.22 7.99 -1.33
N ARG A 190 -1.20 7.57 -0.07
CA ARG A 190 -0.51 8.26 1.02
C ARG A 190 1.00 8.34 0.80
N ILE A 191 1.59 7.28 0.25
CA ILE A 191 3.03 7.22 0.00
C ILE A 191 3.44 8.11 -1.17
N PHE A 192 2.65 8.15 -2.25
CA PHE A 192 3.12 8.69 -3.54
C PHE A 192 2.42 9.98 -3.99
N CYS A 193 1.19 10.26 -3.54
CA CYS A 193 0.39 11.34 -4.10
C CYS A 193 -0.13 12.36 -3.09
N ARG A 194 -0.34 11.96 -1.83
CA ARG A 194 -1.09 12.79 -0.86
C ARG A 194 -0.42 14.11 -0.54
N ASP A 195 0.90 14.11 -0.35
CA ASP A 195 1.65 15.32 -0.02
C ASP A 195 1.58 16.35 -1.16
N GLU A 196 1.57 15.88 -2.41
CA GLU A 196 1.42 16.75 -3.58
C GLU A 196 0.02 17.38 -3.64
N LEU A 197 -1.03 16.59 -3.44
CA LEU A 197 -2.40 17.11 -3.37
C LEU A 197 -2.57 18.17 -2.30
N ARG A 198 -1.90 18.02 -1.16
CA ARG A 198 -1.96 18.95 -0.03
C ARG A 198 -1.05 20.17 -0.21
N GLY A 199 -0.26 20.21 -1.29
CA GLY A 199 0.67 21.30 -1.57
C GLY A 199 1.88 21.37 -0.64
N VAL A 200 2.20 20.25 0.06
CA VAL A 200 3.31 20.17 1.03
C VAL A 200 4.52 19.42 0.46
N CYS A 201 4.82 19.59 -0.82
CA CYS A 201 5.99 18.98 -1.45
C CYS A 201 7.29 19.66 -1.02
N LYS A 202 8.31 18.88 -0.69
CA LYS A 202 9.66 19.40 -0.42
C LYS A 202 10.14 20.24 -1.63
N GLY A 203 10.44 21.52 -1.40
CA GLY A 203 11.39 22.28 -2.19
C GLY A 203 10.93 22.88 -3.50
N LYS A 204 9.63 23.06 -3.77
CA LYS A 204 9.22 24.11 -4.68
C LYS A 204 8.99 25.39 -3.88
N THR A 205 10.08 26.10 -3.61
CA THR A 205 9.99 27.56 -3.49
C THR A 205 9.30 28.01 -4.75
N THR A 206 8.05 28.43 -4.65
CA THR A 206 7.40 29.20 -5.72
C THR A 206 8.29 30.39 -5.96
N VAL A 207 9.02 30.34 -7.09
CA VAL A 207 9.60 31.55 -7.66
C VAL A 207 8.37 32.37 -8.05
N ALA A 208 7.98 33.28 -7.15
CA ALA A 208 7.02 34.29 -7.46
C ALA A 208 7.58 35.06 -8.66
N SER A 209 6.79 35.11 -9.72
CA SER A 209 6.97 35.97 -10.86
C SER A 209 7.47 37.34 -10.42
N GLU A 210 8.58 37.75 -10.99
CA GLU A 210 9.09 39.12 -10.95
C GLU A 210 8.01 40.09 -11.41
N ASP A 211 7.39 40.77 -10.49
CA ASP A 211 6.84 42.08 -10.76
C ASP A 211 7.24 43.00 -9.61
N GLY A 212 8.15 43.89 -9.92
CA GLY A 212 8.79 44.79 -9.01
C GLY A 212 7.82 45.78 -8.35
N ARG A 213 7.77 45.73 -7.01
CA ARG A 213 7.49 46.91 -6.19
C ARG A 213 8.16 46.73 -4.83
N GLU A 214 9.24 47.47 -4.65
CA GLU A 214 9.80 47.78 -3.32
C GLU A 214 8.75 48.49 -2.49
N ARG A 215 8.52 48.01 -1.27
CA ARG A 215 8.08 48.84 -0.11
C ARG A 215 8.36 48.15 1.24
N GLY A 216 9.20 48.80 2.03
CA GLY A 216 8.95 49.04 3.45
C GLY A 216 9.41 47.97 4.41
N GLU A 217 10.56 48.23 5.02
CA GLU A 217 11.01 47.66 6.29
C GLU A 217 9.91 47.76 7.35
N GLY A 218 9.53 46.63 7.92
CA GLY A 218 8.72 46.52 9.10
C GLY A 218 9.10 45.25 9.82
N ALA A 219 10.00 45.37 10.82
CA ALA A 219 10.38 44.28 11.70
C ALA A 219 9.15 43.83 12.51
N ALA A 220 8.72 42.60 12.33
CA ALA A 220 7.96 41.86 13.30
C ALA A 220 8.61 40.50 13.46
N ASN A 221 9.29 40.33 14.60
CA ASN A 221 9.67 39.04 15.16
C ASN A 221 8.37 38.29 15.50
N ASP A 222 7.99 37.35 14.63
CA ASP A 222 7.16 36.24 15.04
C ASP A 222 7.94 34.98 14.70
N SER A 223 8.60 34.43 15.72
CA SER A 223 9.11 33.07 15.73
C SER A 223 7.92 32.12 15.80
N GLU A 224 7.14 32.01 14.73
CA GLU A 224 6.33 30.83 14.48
C GLU A 224 7.34 29.70 14.21
N GLU A 225 7.49 28.80 15.17
CA GLU A 225 8.16 27.52 14.96
C GLU A 225 7.46 26.87 13.78
N GLU A 226 8.06 26.97 12.59
CA GLU A 226 7.60 26.22 11.41
C GLU A 226 7.63 24.76 11.80
N ALA A 227 6.47 24.18 12.10
CA ALA A 227 6.35 22.76 12.43
C ALA A 227 7.01 21.95 11.29
N GLU A 228 8.09 21.25 11.63
CA GLU A 228 8.90 20.51 10.67
C GLU A 228 7.99 19.60 9.83
N PHE A 229 7.95 19.84 8.53
CA PHE A 229 7.13 19.05 7.61
C PHE A 229 7.53 17.57 7.64
N VAL A 230 6.63 16.71 8.10
CA VAL A 230 6.81 15.26 8.11
C VAL A 230 6.07 14.66 6.91
N PRO A 231 6.77 14.13 5.90
CA PRO A 231 6.15 13.48 4.74
C PRO A 231 5.17 12.39 5.14
N GLU A 232 4.07 12.30 4.42
CA GLU A 232 2.99 11.35 4.73
C GLU A 232 3.46 9.87 4.70
N TRP A 233 4.39 9.52 3.80
CA TRP A 233 4.92 8.17 3.71
C TRP A 233 5.54 7.66 5.03
N LYS A 234 6.07 8.56 5.88
CA LYS A 234 6.64 8.22 7.20
C LYS A 234 5.60 7.76 8.21
N LYS A 235 4.32 8.02 7.94
CA LYS A 235 3.18 7.66 8.80
C LYS A 235 2.43 6.42 8.33
N VAL A 236 2.88 5.78 7.23
CA VAL A 236 2.19 4.65 6.62
C VAL A 236 2.79 3.33 7.10
N LEU A 237 1.93 2.42 7.56
CA LEU A 237 2.27 1.05 7.94
C LEU A 237 1.53 0.08 7.00
N PRO A 238 2.03 -0.15 5.77
CA PRO A 238 1.30 -0.88 4.76
C PRO A 238 1.32 -2.39 5.04
N LYS A 239 0.20 -3.06 4.73
CA LYS A 239 0.13 -4.53 4.79
C LYS A 239 0.69 -5.20 3.53
N ASP A 240 0.77 -4.46 2.43
CA ASP A 240 1.34 -4.97 1.18
C ASP A 240 2.85 -5.14 1.29
N LYS A 241 3.35 -6.29 0.82
CA LYS A 241 4.77 -6.65 0.95
C LYS A 241 5.71 -5.79 0.11
N GLU A 242 5.28 -5.35 -1.07
CA GLU A 242 6.10 -4.53 -1.97
C GLU A 242 6.19 -3.09 -1.44
N LEU A 243 5.09 -2.54 -0.92
CA LEU A 243 5.10 -1.25 -0.24
C LEU A 243 5.95 -1.28 1.05
N ARG A 244 5.91 -2.39 1.82
CA ARG A 244 6.81 -2.55 2.98
C ARG A 244 8.28 -2.56 2.57
N ALA A 245 8.63 -3.28 1.50
CA ALA A 245 10.00 -3.32 0.99
C ALA A 245 10.45 -1.92 0.53
N TYR A 246 9.57 -1.19 -0.17
CA TYR A 246 9.82 0.19 -0.57
C TYR A 246 10.07 1.11 0.64
N LEU A 247 9.20 1.06 1.66
CA LEU A 247 9.38 1.88 2.86
C LEU A 247 10.63 1.48 3.65
N THR A 248 10.98 0.19 3.72
CA THR A 248 12.26 -0.25 4.30
C THR A 248 13.44 0.40 3.58
N TRP A 249 13.39 0.46 2.24
CA TRP A 249 14.41 1.14 1.44
C TRP A 249 14.46 2.64 1.69
N MET A 250 13.31 3.29 1.80
CA MET A 250 13.20 4.72 2.12
C MET A 250 13.77 5.04 3.50
N TRP A 251 13.47 4.23 4.52
CA TRP A 251 14.02 4.41 5.85
C TRP A 251 15.53 4.15 5.92
N LEU A 252 16.03 3.19 5.15
CA LEU A 252 17.49 2.96 5.03
C LEU A 252 18.18 4.14 4.34
N LYS A 253 17.57 4.83 3.41
CA LYS A 253 18.10 6.10 2.87
C LYS A 253 18.26 7.18 3.94
N GLU A 254 17.37 7.19 4.93
CA GLU A 254 17.46 8.09 6.08
C GLU A 254 18.35 7.55 7.22
N GLY A 255 18.97 6.37 7.05
CA GLY A 255 19.87 5.77 8.02
C GLY A 255 19.21 4.95 9.11
N TYR A 256 17.94 4.54 8.93
CA TYR A 256 17.20 3.78 9.93
C TYR A 256 16.80 2.39 9.44
N VAL A 257 16.81 1.43 10.35
CA VAL A 257 16.08 0.17 10.26
C VAL A 257 14.69 0.42 10.83
N TRP A 258 13.67 0.04 10.10
CA TRP A 258 12.27 0.29 10.42
C TRP A 258 11.50 -1.02 10.63
N ASP A 259 10.67 -1.05 11.65
CA ASP A 259 9.71 -2.12 11.91
C ASP A 259 8.33 -1.71 11.37
N TRP A 260 7.83 -2.46 10.38
CA TRP A 260 6.57 -2.14 9.72
C TRP A 260 5.35 -2.34 10.61
N LEU A 261 5.44 -3.21 11.64
CA LEU A 261 4.32 -3.55 12.50
C LEU A 261 4.10 -2.48 13.58
N THR A 262 5.20 -1.99 14.18
CA THR A 262 5.16 -1.01 15.26
C THR A 262 5.40 0.42 14.79
N GLY A 263 6.04 0.59 13.62
CA GLY A 263 6.51 1.88 13.13
C GLY A 263 7.79 2.36 13.83
N GLU A 264 8.38 1.56 14.72
CA GLU A 264 9.60 1.91 15.43
C GLU A 264 10.80 1.96 14.49
N LYS A 265 11.76 2.81 14.82
CA LYS A 265 12.97 3.04 14.05
C LYS A 265 14.19 2.93 14.94
N THR A 266 15.19 2.23 14.47
CA THR A 266 16.52 2.14 15.12
C THR A 266 17.57 2.58 14.13
N VAL A 267 18.64 3.23 14.62
CA VAL A 267 19.76 3.65 13.75
C VAL A 267 20.37 2.41 13.09
N ALA A 268 20.51 2.45 11.78
CA ALA A 268 21.06 1.34 11.01
C ALA A 268 22.55 1.18 11.28
N GLY A 269 22.96 -0.02 11.72
CA GLY A 269 24.35 -0.33 11.95
C GLY A 269 25.17 -0.34 10.64
N GLU A 270 26.47 -0.09 10.74
CA GLU A 270 27.39 0.05 9.60
C GLU A 270 27.33 -1.13 8.60
N LYS A 271 27.17 -2.36 9.12
CA LYS A 271 27.07 -3.57 8.29
C LYS A 271 25.81 -3.55 7.41
N VAL A 272 24.68 -3.09 7.97
CA VAL A 272 23.40 -2.95 7.23
C VAL A 272 23.54 -1.84 6.20
N MET A 273 24.10 -0.71 6.56
CA MET A 273 24.29 0.43 5.64
C MET A 273 25.20 0.08 4.46
N ARG A 274 26.30 -0.65 4.69
CA ARG A 274 27.15 -1.15 3.60
C ARG A 274 26.39 -2.11 2.65
N ALA A 275 25.51 -2.94 3.21
CA ALA A 275 24.65 -3.81 2.39
C ALA A 275 23.62 -2.98 1.60
N ALA A 276 23.00 -1.99 2.22
CA ALA A 276 22.04 -1.10 1.59
C ALA A 276 22.66 -0.28 0.45
N GLN A 277 23.91 0.18 0.62
CA GLN A 277 24.66 0.87 -0.44
C GLN A 277 24.94 -0.03 -1.66
N ARG A 278 25.20 -1.32 -1.44
CA ARG A 278 25.38 -2.26 -2.56
C ARG A 278 24.09 -2.63 -3.27
N GLY A 279 22.99 -2.60 -2.55
CA GLY A 279 21.77 -3.28 -2.97
C GLY A 279 21.91 -4.81 -2.95
N GLY A 280 21.00 -5.52 -3.58
CA GLY A 280 21.02 -6.99 -3.66
C GLY A 280 19.65 -7.62 -3.51
N ILE A 281 19.49 -8.51 -2.54
CA ILE A 281 18.23 -9.18 -2.25
C ILE A 281 17.82 -8.89 -0.82
N ALA A 282 16.59 -8.49 -0.63
CA ALA A 282 15.95 -8.47 0.67
C ALA A 282 15.05 -9.70 0.83
N ARG A 283 14.98 -10.22 2.05
CA ARG A 283 14.13 -11.34 2.43
C ARG A 283 13.09 -10.90 3.43
N GLU A 284 11.88 -11.34 3.23
CA GLU A 284 10.82 -11.19 4.21
C GLU A 284 11.03 -12.20 5.36
N VAL A 285 11.11 -11.72 6.59
CA VAL A 285 11.20 -12.56 7.78
C VAL A 285 9.81 -12.87 8.33
N ARG A 286 9.71 -13.77 9.32
CA ARG A 286 8.43 -14.32 9.81
C ARG A 286 7.41 -13.28 10.28
N ASP A 287 7.89 -12.15 10.80
CA ASP A 287 7.07 -11.03 11.27
C ASP A 287 6.66 -10.06 10.14
N GLY A 288 7.10 -10.34 8.90
CA GLY A 288 6.81 -9.52 7.72
C GLY A 288 7.76 -8.34 7.52
N ASN A 289 8.78 -8.18 8.36
CA ASN A 289 9.85 -7.22 8.14
C ASN A 289 10.75 -7.67 6.98
N TRP A 290 11.35 -6.71 6.30
CA TRP A 290 12.32 -6.96 5.24
C TRP A 290 13.75 -6.83 5.77
N MET A 291 14.51 -7.88 5.62
CA MET A 291 15.94 -7.89 5.98
C MET A 291 16.79 -7.98 4.72
N LEU A 292 17.71 -7.03 4.58
CA LEU A 292 18.69 -7.02 3.51
C LEU A 292 19.81 -8.02 3.78
N GLU A 293 20.17 -8.84 2.78
CA GLU A 293 21.30 -9.76 2.89
C GLU A 293 22.62 -8.99 3.06
N THR A 294 23.25 -9.15 4.20
CA THR A 294 24.52 -8.46 4.53
C THR A 294 25.76 -9.18 4.01
N SER A 295 25.63 -10.47 3.68
CA SER A 295 26.74 -11.23 3.09
C SER A 295 26.71 -11.13 1.56
N PRO A 296 27.85 -10.89 0.87
CA PRO A 296 27.88 -10.93 -0.57
C PRO A 296 27.49 -12.35 -1.04
N MET A 297 26.56 -12.47 -2.00
CA MET A 297 26.28 -13.74 -2.61
C MET A 297 27.59 -14.31 -3.16
N LYS A 298 27.96 -15.51 -2.75
CA LYS A 298 28.94 -16.29 -3.50
C LYS A 298 28.31 -16.52 -4.88
N LYS A 299 28.87 -15.89 -5.94
CA LYS A 299 28.51 -16.24 -7.31
C LYS A 299 28.65 -17.75 -7.42
N ALA A 300 27.56 -18.46 -7.71
CA ALA A 300 27.65 -19.84 -8.13
C ALA A 300 28.49 -19.83 -9.41
N VAL A 301 29.74 -20.26 -9.29
CA VAL A 301 30.59 -20.53 -10.43
C VAL A 301 30.00 -21.78 -11.07
N ASN A 302 29.13 -21.56 -12.05
CA ASN A 302 28.75 -22.63 -12.98
C ASN A 302 29.98 -22.94 -13.84
N GLY A 303 30.85 -23.78 -13.30
CA GLY A 303 31.85 -24.49 -14.07
C GLY A 303 31.19 -25.54 -14.97
N PHE A 304 30.72 -25.12 -16.13
CA PHE A 304 30.51 -26.01 -17.25
C PHE A 304 31.77 -25.87 -18.13
N THR A 305 32.79 -26.66 -17.82
CA THR A 305 33.84 -27.02 -18.79
C THR A 305 33.20 -28.01 -19.77
N MET A 306 32.98 -27.57 -20.98
CA MET A 306 32.74 -28.44 -22.12
C MET A 306 34.13 -28.94 -22.54
N ASP A 307 34.50 -30.11 -22.08
CA ASP A 307 35.59 -30.91 -22.69
C ASP A 307 34.99 -31.95 -23.65
N GLY A 308 35.57 -31.98 -24.88
CA GLY A 308 35.47 -33.06 -25.82
C GLY A 308 34.67 -32.83 -27.07
#